data_d3a1304c4ecf85638c9a1a21cf912845
#
_entry.id   d3a1304c4ecf85638c9a1a21cf912845
#
_cell.length_a   1.000
_cell.length_b   1.000
_cell.length_c   1.000
_cell.angle_alpha   90.00
_cell.angle_beta   90.00
_cell.angle_gamma   90.00
#
_symmetry.space_group_name_H-M   'P 1'
#
loop_
_entity.id
_entity.type
_entity.pdbx_description
1 polymer ?
#
loop_
_entity_poly.entity_id
_entity_poly.type
_entity_poly.pdbx_seq_one_letter_code
_entity_poly.pdbx_strand_id
1 'polypeptide(L)'
;VKINANIGTSPHDISLEKEQAKLAAALEYGADAVMDLSTGGYWVEIRTALLGQCPAPFGTDTIYQVMTEATSLDDVKADDLLDMVHHHAKQGVDFVTVHCGVTRAALPLLAKRVTGVVSRGGAFLTAWMRRYGQENPLYEHYDRLLEIAREYDVTLSLGDGLRPGCLADATDKAQLHELKVLGELTRRAWAKGVQIIVEGPGHLPLNAIQKNVRLQQKHCSGAPFYVLGPLVTDVASGYDHIAGAIGGALAATLGAAFLCYV
;
A
#
# COMPACT_ATOMS: atom_id res chain seq x y z
N VAL A 1 13.74 -4.72 -11.73
CA VAL A 1 12.40 -4.80 -11.15
C VAL A 1 12.40 -5.83 -10.05
N LYS A 2 11.77 -5.50 -8.92
CA LYS A 2 11.64 -6.37 -7.76
C LYS A 2 10.21 -6.87 -7.62
N ILE A 3 10.03 -8.07 -7.08
CA ILE A 3 8.72 -8.70 -6.88
C ILE A 3 8.44 -8.79 -5.37
N ASN A 4 7.31 -8.27 -4.96
CA ASN A 4 6.80 -8.44 -3.60
C ASN A 4 5.69 -9.49 -3.58
N ALA A 5 5.82 -10.48 -2.71
CA ALA A 5 4.76 -11.45 -2.46
C ALA A 5 3.95 -11.06 -1.24
N ASN A 6 2.63 -11.09 -1.35
CA ASN A 6 1.74 -10.84 -0.22
C ASN A 6 1.35 -12.15 0.46
N ILE A 7 1.43 -12.17 1.78
CA ILE A 7 0.94 -13.23 2.65
C ILE A 7 0.01 -12.62 3.71
N GLY A 8 -0.61 -13.42 4.53
CA GLY A 8 -1.41 -12.92 5.65
C GLY A 8 -2.55 -13.84 6.03
N THR A 9 -2.90 -13.79 7.31
CA THR A 9 -4.04 -14.48 7.89
C THR A 9 -5.34 -13.75 7.57
N SER A 10 -6.44 -14.49 7.65
CA SER A 10 -7.79 -13.92 7.62
C SER A 10 -8.54 -14.29 8.91
N PRO A 11 -9.65 -13.61 9.24
CA PRO A 11 -10.45 -13.98 10.42
C PRO A 11 -10.95 -15.43 10.43
N HIS A 12 -11.02 -16.07 9.26
CA HIS A 12 -11.49 -17.44 9.09
C HIS A 12 -10.37 -18.47 8.96
N ASP A 13 -9.13 -18.02 8.81
CA ASP A 13 -7.97 -18.90 8.65
C ASP A 13 -6.74 -18.26 9.31
N ILE A 14 -6.54 -18.60 10.59
CA ILE A 14 -5.46 -18.10 11.42
C ILE A 14 -4.54 -19.28 11.74
N SER A 15 -3.44 -19.40 11.00
CA SER A 15 -2.48 -20.49 11.19
C SER A 15 -1.06 -20.02 10.90
N LEU A 16 -0.21 -20.04 11.92
CA LEU A 16 1.22 -19.75 11.76
C LEU A 16 1.88 -20.71 10.76
N GLU A 17 1.55 -22.01 10.84
CA GLU A 17 2.10 -23.02 9.94
C GLU A 17 1.78 -22.72 8.47
N LYS A 18 0.54 -22.30 8.16
CA LYS A 18 0.16 -21.92 6.81
C LYS A 18 0.90 -20.67 6.34
N GLU A 19 1.06 -19.68 7.21
CA GLU A 19 1.80 -18.46 6.87
C GLU A 19 3.28 -18.74 6.63
N GLN A 20 3.88 -19.63 7.41
CA GLN A 20 5.26 -20.11 7.19
C GLN A 20 5.38 -20.86 5.85
N ALA A 21 4.39 -21.69 5.50
CA ALA A 21 4.36 -22.37 4.20
C ALA A 21 4.24 -21.38 3.04
N LYS A 22 3.40 -20.33 3.17
CA LYS A 22 3.29 -19.25 2.17
C LYS A 22 4.62 -18.48 2.04
N LEU A 23 5.27 -18.14 3.16
CA LEU A 23 6.57 -17.49 3.16
C LEU A 23 7.61 -18.35 2.43
N ALA A 24 7.68 -19.64 2.77
CA ALA A 24 8.61 -20.57 2.13
C ALA A 24 8.38 -20.64 0.61
N ALA A 25 7.12 -20.76 0.18
CA ALA A 25 6.76 -20.75 -1.24
C ALA A 25 7.16 -19.44 -1.92
N ALA A 26 6.85 -18.28 -1.31
CA ALA A 26 7.22 -16.98 -1.87
C ALA A 26 8.74 -16.88 -2.12
N LEU A 27 9.55 -17.32 -1.15
CA LEU A 27 11.01 -17.29 -1.26
C LEU A 27 11.54 -18.32 -2.28
N GLU A 28 10.96 -19.52 -2.31
CA GLU A 28 11.32 -20.58 -3.28
C GLU A 28 11.10 -20.10 -4.73
N TYR A 29 10.00 -19.40 -4.98
CA TYR A 29 9.69 -18.85 -6.30
C TYR A 29 10.30 -17.47 -6.59
N GLY A 30 11.19 -17.00 -5.73
CA GLY A 30 12.06 -15.86 -6.00
C GLY A 30 11.46 -14.50 -5.70
N ALA A 31 10.59 -14.39 -4.72
CA ALA A 31 10.15 -13.09 -4.22
C ALA A 31 11.36 -12.29 -3.68
N ASP A 32 11.47 -11.03 -4.09
CA ASP A 32 12.52 -10.11 -3.62
C ASP A 32 12.15 -9.44 -2.29
N ALA A 33 10.87 -9.43 -1.94
CA ALA A 33 10.33 -8.94 -0.68
C ALA A 33 9.02 -9.67 -0.35
N VAL A 34 8.63 -9.65 0.91
CA VAL A 34 7.37 -10.22 1.38
C VAL A 34 6.61 -9.19 2.20
N MET A 35 5.29 -9.15 2.05
CA MET A 35 4.44 -8.22 2.80
C MET A 35 3.34 -8.99 3.53
N ASP A 36 3.25 -8.78 4.85
CA ASP A 36 2.19 -9.30 5.70
C ASP A 36 0.96 -8.37 5.67
N LEU A 37 -0.11 -8.86 5.07
CA LEU A 37 -1.41 -8.22 4.98
C LEU A 37 -2.46 -8.90 5.86
N SER A 38 -2.05 -9.46 6.98
CA SER A 38 -2.92 -10.17 7.93
C SER A 38 -4.10 -9.30 8.39
N THR A 39 -5.28 -9.91 8.43
CA THR A 39 -6.53 -9.28 8.86
C THR A 39 -7.22 -10.08 9.99
N GLY A 40 -6.54 -11.05 10.57
CA GLY A 40 -7.04 -11.86 11.68
C GLY A 40 -5.94 -12.50 12.50
N GLY A 41 -6.14 -12.61 13.81
CA GLY A 41 -5.36 -13.44 14.70
C GLY A 41 -4.31 -12.78 15.57
N TYR A 42 -3.31 -13.54 15.91
CA TYR A 42 -2.23 -13.17 16.82
C TYR A 42 -1.11 -12.47 16.03
N TRP A 43 -1.34 -11.20 15.67
CA TRP A 43 -0.48 -10.41 14.79
C TRP A 43 0.98 -10.37 15.23
N VAL A 44 1.21 -10.09 16.51
CA VAL A 44 2.57 -9.89 17.04
C VAL A 44 3.36 -11.19 16.96
N GLU A 45 2.75 -12.30 17.40
CA GLU A 45 3.40 -13.62 17.43
C GLU A 45 3.67 -14.13 16.02
N ILE A 46 2.67 -14.05 15.12
CA ILE A 46 2.80 -14.51 13.74
C ILE A 46 3.85 -13.68 13.01
N ARG A 47 3.77 -12.35 13.09
CA ARG A 47 4.74 -11.45 12.44
C ARG A 47 6.14 -11.65 12.98
N THR A 48 6.32 -11.79 14.29
CA THR A 48 7.62 -12.05 14.91
C THR A 48 8.22 -13.36 14.40
N ALA A 49 7.41 -14.40 14.29
CA ALA A 49 7.87 -15.71 13.79
C ALA A 49 8.26 -15.63 12.30
N LEU A 50 7.50 -14.90 11.48
CA LEU A 50 7.78 -14.72 10.05
C LEU A 50 9.03 -13.85 9.83
N LEU A 51 9.17 -12.74 10.55
CA LEU A 51 10.36 -11.89 10.52
C LEU A 51 11.63 -12.66 10.84
N GLY A 52 11.58 -13.54 11.86
CA GLY A 52 12.73 -14.37 12.23
C GLY A 52 13.16 -15.41 11.18
N GLN A 53 12.30 -15.67 10.18
CA GLN A 53 12.54 -16.66 9.13
C GLN A 53 12.72 -16.07 7.74
N CYS A 54 12.32 -14.81 7.53
CA CYS A 54 12.37 -14.14 6.24
C CYS A 54 13.74 -13.50 6.02
N PRO A 55 14.55 -13.98 5.06
CA PRO A 55 15.83 -13.36 4.72
C PRO A 55 15.69 -12.17 3.75
N ALA A 56 14.48 -11.94 3.22
CA ALA A 56 14.17 -10.85 2.31
C ALA A 56 13.52 -9.69 3.08
N PRO A 57 13.54 -8.45 2.55
CA PRO A 57 12.80 -7.35 3.14
C PRO A 57 11.34 -7.69 3.41
N PHE A 58 10.90 -7.39 4.63
CA PHE A 58 9.57 -7.73 5.12
C PHE A 58 8.75 -6.48 5.43
N GLY A 59 7.59 -6.35 4.79
CA GLY A 59 6.72 -5.20 4.94
C GLY A 59 5.37 -5.51 5.55
N THR A 60 4.65 -4.45 5.92
CA THR A 60 3.29 -4.54 6.48
C THR A 60 2.42 -3.35 6.05
N ASP A 61 1.09 -3.54 6.14
CA ASP A 61 0.13 -2.44 6.08
C ASP A 61 -0.47 -2.24 7.48
N THR A 62 -0.08 -1.16 8.13
CA THR A 62 -0.40 -0.90 9.54
C THR A 62 -1.88 -0.65 9.80
N ILE A 63 -2.59 -0.08 8.82
CA ILE A 63 -4.00 0.27 8.95
C ILE A 63 -4.89 -0.97 9.08
N TYR A 64 -4.44 -2.12 8.55
CA TYR A 64 -5.20 -3.37 8.63
C TYR A 64 -5.33 -3.86 10.07
N GLN A 65 -4.27 -3.75 10.85
CA GLN A 65 -4.31 -4.10 12.27
C GLN A 65 -5.20 -3.12 13.05
N VAL A 66 -5.04 -1.81 12.82
CA VAL A 66 -5.92 -0.80 13.45
C VAL A 66 -7.38 -1.07 13.18
N MET A 67 -7.75 -1.36 11.92
CA MET A 67 -9.13 -1.65 11.54
C MET A 67 -9.69 -2.91 12.18
N THR A 68 -8.84 -3.88 12.45
CA THR A 68 -9.27 -5.18 12.98
C THR A 68 -9.32 -5.21 14.50
N GLU A 69 -8.48 -4.44 15.16
CA GLU A 69 -8.52 -4.26 16.62
C GLU A 69 -9.66 -3.33 17.07
N ALA A 70 -10.08 -2.40 16.20
CA ALA A 70 -11.19 -1.50 16.48
C ALA A 70 -12.54 -2.21 16.40
N THR A 71 -13.41 -1.98 17.38
CA THR A 71 -14.80 -2.49 17.36
C THR A 71 -15.66 -1.67 16.39
N SER A 72 -15.37 -0.38 16.29
CA SER A 72 -16.06 0.55 15.39
C SER A 72 -15.11 1.65 14.89
N LEU A 73 -15.52 2.35 13.84
CA LEU A 73 -14.78 3.52 13.33
C LEU A 73 -14.66 4.61 14.41
N ASP A 74 -15.64 4.72 15.30
CA ASP A 74 -15.69 5.73 16.37
C ASP A 74 -14.66 5.48 17.48
N ASP A 75 -14.09 4.28 17.55
CA ASP A 75 -13.07 3.92 18.53
C ASP A 75 -11.67 4.34 18.08
N VAL A 76 -11.47 4.65 16.78
CA VAL A 76 -10.14 4.95 16.23
C VAL A 76 -9.83 6.44 16.29
N LYS A 77 -8.79 6.77 17.03
CA LYS A 77 -8.23 8.12 17.14
C LYS A 77 -7.06 8.31 16.17
N ALA A 78 -6.69 9.56 15.95
CA ALA A 78 -5.54 9.91 15.11
C ALA A 78 -4.24 9.26 15.59
N ASP A 79 -4.01 9.26 16.91
CA ASP A 79 -2.80 8.69 17.50
C ASP A 79 -2.71 7.16 17.30
N ASP A 80 -3.83 6.44 17.30
CA ASP A 80 -3.82 4.98 17.11
C ASP A 80 -3.19 4.58 15.78
N LEU A 81 -3.42 5.40 14.73
CA LEU A 81 -2.82 5.16 13.39
C LEU A 81 -1.30 5.36 13.42
N LEU A 82 -0.83 6.39 14.12
CA LEU A 82 0.60 6.70 14.21
C LEU A 82 1.34 5.74 15.14
N ASP A 83 0.71 5.39 16.26
CA ASP A 83 1.27 4.46 17.22
C ASP A 83 1.35 3.04 16.64
N MET A 84 0.44 2.66 15.75
CA MET A 84 0.54 1.39 15.03
C MET A 84 1.74 1.36 14.07
N VAL A 85 2.04 2.47 13.38
CA VAL A 85 3.26 2.55 12.56
C VAL A 85 4.51 2.39 13.43
N HIS A 86 4.55 3.06 14.58
CA HIS A 86 5.65 2.91 15.54
C HIS A 86 5.76 1.48 16.07
N HIS A 87 4.61 0.84 16.36
CA HIS A 87 4.58 -0.55 16.84
C HIS A 87 5.20 -1.51 15.81
N HIS A 88 4.81 -1.42 14.53
CA HIS A 88 5.36 -2.26 13.47
C HIS A 88 6.85 -1.98 13.23
N ALA A 89 7.26 -0.70 13.20
CA ALA A 89 8.66 -0.32 13.07
C ALA A 89 9.52 -0.92 14.20
N LYS A 90 9.04 -0.86 15.43
CA LYS A 90 9.71 -1.43 16.60
C LYS A 90 9.81 -2.96 16.55
N GLN A 91 8.90 -3.64 15.85
CA GLN A 91 8.99 -5.09 15.61
C GLN A 91 10.11 -5.48 14.63
N GLY A 92 10.67 -4.52 13.87
CA GLY A 92 11.78 -4.74 12.95
C GLY A 92 11.33 -5.01 11.52
N VAL A 93 10.17 -4.50 11.08
CA VAL A 93 9.78 -4.54 9.66
C VAL A 93 10.67 -3.59 8.84
N ASP A 94 10.96 -3.95 7.60
CA ASP A 94 11.82 -3.17 6.70
C ASP A 94 11.07 -2.04 6.00
N PHE A 95 9.77 -2.23 5.73
CA PHE A 95 8.92 -1.20 5.14
C PHE A 95 7.48 -1.27 5.63
N VAL A 96 6.81 -0.12 5.66
CA VAL A 96 5.39 -0.02 6.06
C VAL A 96 4.59 0.75 5.03
N THR A 97 3.42 0.24 4.67
CA THR A 97 2.47 0.99 3.85
C THR A 97 1.69 1.96 4.70
N VAL A 98 1.67 3.23 4.24
CA VAL A 98 0.96 4.33 4.88
C VAL A 98 0.17 5.12 3.83
N HIS A 99 -1.15 5.21 4.00
CA HIS A 99 -2.05 5.84 3.03
C HIS A 99 -2.14 7.36 3.23
N CYS A 100 -0.99 8.04 3.27
CA CYS A 100 -0.89 9.49 3.51
C CYS A 100 -1.45 10.34 2.37
N GLY A 101 -1.56 9.79 1.15
CA GLY A 101 -2.00 10.54 -0.03
C GLY A 101 -3.50 10.82 -0.08
N VAL A 102 -4.30 10.10 0.71
CA VAL A 102 -5.75 10.26 0.79
C VAL A 102 -6.07 11.49 1.63
N THR A 103 -6.45 12.59 1.00
CA THR A 103 -6.75 13.87 1.67
C THR A 103 -8.22 14.25 1.56
N ARG A 104 -8.70 15.13 2.44
CA ARG A 104 -10.07 15.66 2.35
C ARG A 104 -10.38 16.32 1.01
N ALA A 105 -9.40 16.97 0.39
CA ALA A 105 -9.54 17.59 -0.92
C ALA A 105 -9.88 16.58 -2.04
N ALA A 106 -9.56 15.30 -1.85
CA ALA A 106 -9.90 14.24 -2.79
C ALA A 106 -11.36 13.76 -2.68
N LEU A 107 -12.02 13.94 -1.52
CA LEU A 107 -13.35 13.38 -1.26
C LEU A 107 -14.41 13.74 -2.31
N PRO A 108 -14.50 15.01 -2.78
CA PRO A 108 -15.46 15.37 -3.83
C PRO A 108 -15.17 14.70 -5.18
N LEU A 109 -13.92 14.31 -5.44
CA LEU A 109 -13.50 13.70 -6.70
C LEU A 109 -13.98 12.25 -6.84
N LEU A 110 -14.36 11.60 -5.74
CA LEU A 110 -14.84 10.21 -5.68
C LEU A 110 -16.28 10.05 -6.19
N ALA A 111 -17.06 11.13 -6.28
CA ALA A 111 -18.51 11.07 -6.54
C ALA A 111 -18.89 10.42 -7.88
N LYS A 112 -17.98 10.36 -8.84
CA LYS A 112 -18.24 9.82 -10.18
C LYS A 112 -17.61 8.43 -10.42
N ARG A 113 -16.96 7.86 -9.42
CA ARG A 113 -16.33 6.54 -9.55
C ARG A 113 -17.37 5.43 -9.63
N VAL A 114 -17.11 4.46 -10.49
CA VAL A 114 -17.93 3.26 -10.65
C VAL A 114 -17.75 2.33 -9.44
N THR A 115 -16.50 2.11 -9.03
CA THR A 115 -16.18 1.19 -7.92
C THR A 115 -15.93 1.91 -6.58
N GLY A 116 -16.02 3.24 -6.55
CA GLY A 116 -15.77 4.01 -5.33
C GLY A 116 -14.32 3.94 -4.86
N VAL A 117 -14.09 3.58 -3.60
CA VAL A 117 -12.76 3.38 -3.00
C VAL A 117 -12.57 1.91 -2.69
N VAL A 118 -11.70 1.24 -3.42
CA VAL A 118 -11.47 -0.21 -3.32
C VAL A 118 -10.31 -0.58 -2.40
N SER A 119 -9.38 0.33 -2.17
CA SER A 119 -8.35 0.14 -1.16
C SER A 119 -8.97 0.09 0.23
N ARG A 120 -8.62 -0.92 1.04
CA ARG A 120 -9.11 -1.01 2.43
C ARG A 120 -8.68 0.21 3.25
N GLY A 121 -7.39 0.56 3.21
CA GLY A 121 -6.87 1.72 3.91
C GLY A 121 -7.46 3.04 3.40
N GLY A 122 -7.59 3.20 2.08
CA GLY A 122 -8.23 4.36 1.47
C GLY A 122 -9.70 4.50 1.86
N ALA A 123 -10.46 3.40 1.87
CA ALA A 123 -11.86 3.38 2.26
C ALA A 123 -12.03 3.75 3.73
N PHE A 124 -11.21 3.15 4.62
CA PHE A 124 -11.21 3.46 6.04
C PHE A 124 -10.94 4.95 6.30
N LEU A 125 -9.85 5.50 5.76
CA LEU A 125 -9.49 6.90 5.94
C LEU A 125 -10.54 7.84 5.35
N THR A 126 -11.12 7.49 4.21
CA THR A 126 -12.22 8.25 3.60
C THR A 126 -13.44 8.30 4.53
N ALA A 127 -13.80 7.16 5.12
CA ALA A 127 -14.90 7.07 6.10
C ALA A 127 -14.56 7.85 7.38
N TRP A 128 -13.34 7.70 7.90
CA TRP A 128 -12.86 8.41 9.08
C TRP A 128 -12.89 9.92 8.90
N MET A 129 -12.34 10.44 7.80
CA MET A 129 -12.36 11.88 7.49
C MET A 129 -13.79 12.43 7.36
N ARG A 130 -14.71 11.66 6.77
CA ARG A 130 -16.12 12.05 6.68
C ARG A 130 -16.81 12.06 8.03
N ARG A 131 -16.52 11.06 8.86
CA ARG A 131 -17.10 10.92 10.20
C ARG A 131 -16.70 12.06 11.12
N TYR A 132 -15.42 12.40 11.16
CA TYR A 132 -14.87 13.38 12.10
C TYR A 132 -14.78 14.80 11.52
N GLY A 133 -14.94 14.98 10.22
CA GLY A 133 -14.74 16.26 9.55
C GLY A 133 -13.30 16.78 9.63
N GLN A 134 -12.35 15.89 9.92
CA GLN A 134 -10.91 16.19 10.08
C GLN A 134 -10.12 15.69 8.86
N GLU A 135 -8.87 16.13 8.73
CA GLU A 135 -7.95 15.65 7.72
C GLU A 135 -7.43 14.25 8.09
N ASN A 136 -6.91 13.54 7.09
CA ASN A 136 -6.24 12.25 7.28
C ASN A 136 -5.08 12.40 8.28
N PRO A 137 -5.09 11.71 9.43
CA PRO A 137 -4.05 11.85 10.45
C PRO A 137 -2.65 11.51 9.94
N LEU A 138 -2.53 10.52 9.03
CA LEU A 138 -1.24 10.14 8.45
C LEU A 138 -0.67 11.24 7.53
N TYR A 139 -1.54 12.04 6.89
CA TYR A 139 -1.13 13.21 6.12
C TYR A 139 -0.80 14.39 7.04
N GLU A 140 -1.68 14.69 7.99
CA GLU A 140 -1.55 15.85 8.89
C GLU A 140 -0.30 15.75 9.76
N HIS A 141 -0.02 14.54 10.28
CA HIS A 141 1.12 14.25 11.14
C HIS A 141 2.27 13.56 10.42
N TYR A 142 2.45 13.84 9.12
CA TYR A 142 3.46 13.15 8.30
C TYR A 142 4.88 13.32 8.84
N ASP A 143 5.21 14.45 9.46
CA ASP A 143 6.54 14.65 10.06
C ASP A 143 6.81 13.68 11.22
N ARG A 144 5.80 13.31 12.01
CA ARG A 144 5.92 12.27 13.05
C ARG A 144 6.17 10.89 12.43
N LEU A 145 5.54 10.58 11.30
CA LEU A 145 5.86 9.35 10.56
C LEU A 145 7.30 9.32 10.06
N LEU A 146 7.82 10.46 9.59
CA LEU A 146 9.21 10.57 9.15
C LEU A 146 10.20 10.40 10.32
N GLU A 147 9.86 10.88 11.51
CA GLU A 147 10.66 10.67 12.71
C GLU A 147 10.72 9.17 13.07
N ILE A 148 9.57 8.49 13.10
CA ILE A 148 9.51 7.04 13.33
C ILE A 148 10.32 6.28 12.27
N ALA A 149 10.09 6.57 10.99
CA ALA A 149 10.78 5.89 9.90
C ALA A 149 12.30 6.06 9.97
N ARG A 150 12.78 7.25 10.37
CA ARG A 150 14.20 7.52 10.54
C ARG A 150 14.79 6.83 11.78
N GLU A 151 14.06 6.80 12.90
CA GLU A 151 14.51 6.19 14.14
C GLU A 151 14.75 4.68 13.96
N TYR A 152 13.85 4.01 13.24
CA TYR A 152 13.88 2.55 13.04
C TYR A 152 14.44 2.12 11.68
N ASP A 153 14.93 3.05 10.86
CA ASP A 153 15.42 2.80 9.49
C ASP A 153 14.39 2.07 8.61
N VAL A 154 13.12 2.45 8.72
CA VAL A 154 12.02 1.85 7.98
C VAL A 154 11.70 2.64 6.72
N THR A 155 11.55 1.96 5.59
CA THR A 155 11.07 2.56 4.34
C THR A 155 9.56 2.81 4.41
N LEU A 156 9.10 4.02 4.06
CA LEU A 156 7.68 4.28 3.90
C LEU A 156 7.23 3.92 2.48
N SER A 157 6.32 2.97 2.36
CA SER A 157 5.56 2.71 1.13
C SER A 157 4.33 3.62 1.14
N LEU A 158 4.34 4.66 0.32
CA LEU A 158 3.24 5.62 0.24
C LEU A 158 2.09 5.00 -0.57
N GLY A 159 1.10 4.50 0.15
CA GLY A 159 -0.01 3.72 -0.38
C GLY A 159 -0.93 4.49 -1.31
N ASP A 160 -1.41 3.84 -2.36
CA ASP A 160 -2.37 4.35 -3.33
C ASP A 160 -3.83 4.11 -2.90
N GLY A 161 -4.23 4.73 -1.81
CA GLY A 161 -5.57 4.57 -1.21
C GLY A 161 -6.72 4.91 -2.14
N LEU A 162 -6.48 5.71 -3.18
CA LEU A 162 -7.45 6.09 -4.20
C LEU A 162 -7.16 5.43 -5.56
N ARG A 163 -6.51 4.26 -5.57
CA ARG A 163 -6.32 3.49 -6.80
C ARG A 163 -7.65 3.13 -7.45
N PRO A 164 -7.73 3.05 -8.79
CA PRO A 164 -8.93 2.60 -9.48
C PRO A 164 -9.19 1.11 -9.23
N GLY A 165 -10.46 0.75 -9.02
CA GLY A 165 -10.90 -0.63 -8.85
C GLY A 165 -11.44 -1.27 -10.13
N CYS A 166 -11.48 -0.52 -11.23
CA CYS A 166 -11.84 -0.99 -12.55
C CYS A 166 -11.24 -0.07 -13.63
N LEU A 167 -11.23 -0.53 -14.87
CA LEU A 167 -10.67 0.24 -16.00
C LEU A 167 -11.42 1.56 -16.24
N ALA A 168 -12.71 1.64 -15.91
CA ALA A 168 -13.52 2.86 -16.07
C ALA A 168 -13.07 4.00 -15.15
N ASP A 169 -12.53 3.68 -13.99
CA ASP A 169 -12.01 4.64 -13.02
C ASP A 169 -10.51 4.96 -13.21
N ALA A 170 -9.86 4.30 -14.18
CA ALA A 170 -8.42 4.43 -14.41
C ALA A 170 -8.01 5.86 -14.79
N THR A 171 -6.97 6.38 -14.13
CA THR A 171 -6.40 7.70 -14.40
C THR A 171 -7.40 8.84 -14.15
N ASP A 172 -8.33 8.65 -13.25
CA ASP A 172 -9.31 9.65 -12.86
C ASP A 172 -8.71 10.80 -12.03
N LYS A 173 -9.53 11.80 -11.72
CA LYS A 173 -9.07 12.97 -10.95
C LYS A 173 -8.65 12.63 -9.53
N ALA A 174 -9.29 11.66 -8.90
CA ALA A 174 -8.96 11.24 -7.53
C ALA A 174 -7.60 10.54 -7.47
N GLN A 175 -7.34 9.57 -8.36
CA GLN A 175 -6.05 8.92 -8.50
C GLN A 175 -4.92 9.93 -8.78
N LEU A 176 -5.14 10.86 -9.72
CA LEU A 176 -4.13 11.85 -10.08
C LEU A 176 -3.91 12.92 -9.00
N HIS A 177 -4.94 13.24 -8.22
CA HIS A 177 -4.80 14.11 -7.05
C HIS A 177 -3.89 13.46 -6.01
N GLU A 178 -4.20 12.21 -5.63
CA GLU A 178 -3.39 11.45 -4.70
C GLU A 178 -1.94 11.35 -5.15
N LEU A 179 -1.68 10.99 -6.42
CA LEU A 179 -0.33 10.91 -6.96
C LEU A 179 0.48 12.21 -6.80
N LYS A 180 -0.16 13.37 -6.94
CA LYS A 180 0.51 14.67 -6.71
C LYS A 180 0.86 14.87 -5.25
N VAL A 181 -0.05 14.51 -4.34
CA VAL A 181 0.21 14.56 -2.90
C VAL A 181 1.35 13.62 -2.54
N LEU A 182 1.35 12.38 -3.05
CA LEU A 182 2.46 11.44 -2.83
C LEU A 182 3.80 12.00 -3.31
N GLY A 183 3.81 12.75 -4.42
CA GLY A 183 5.01 13.43 -4.90
C GLY A 183 5.50 14.54 -3.96
N GLU A 184 4.62 15.27 -3.31
CA GLU A 184 4.99 16.26 -2.30
C GLU A 184 5.55 15.60 -1.05
N LEU A 185 4.91 14.54 -0.58
CA LEU A 185 5.34 13.77 0.58
C LEU A 185 6.69 13.08 0.33
N THR A 186 6.93 12.57 -0.87
CA THR A 186 8.22 11.98 -1.28
C THR A 186 9.38 12.99 -1.10
N ARG A 187 9.21 14.22 -1.58
CA ARG A 187 10.24 15.25 -1.43
C ARG A 187 10.49 15.63 0.04
N ARG A 188 9.42 15.68 0.85
CA ARG A 188 9.54 15.93 2.31
C ARG A 188 10.32 14.81 3.00
N ALA A 189 10.02 13.55 2.66
CA ALA A 189 10.71 12.40 3.22
C ALA A 189 12.20 12.39 2.87
N TRP A 190 12.52 12.60 1.61
CA TRP A 190 13.94 12.67 1.17
C TRP A 190 14.72 13.79 1.83
N ALA A 191 14.10 14.96 2.04
CA ALA A 191 14.72 16.05 2.78
C ALA A 191 15.04 15.70 4.24
N LYS A 192 14.36 14.68 4.79
CA LYS A 192 14.58 14.13 6.14
C LYS A 192 15.44 12.85 6.15
N GLY A 193 15.90 12.39 4.97
CA GLY A 193 16.72 11.18 4.84
C GLY A 193 15.93 9.88 4.97
N VAL A 194 14.61 9.91 4.74
CA VAL A 194 13.73 8.72 4.81
C VAL A 194 13.56 8.13 3.40
N GLN A 195 13.70 6.81 3.30
CA GLN A 195 13.48 6.05 2.06
C GLN A 195 11.98 5.93 1.76
N ILE A 196 11.65 6.03 0.46
CA ILE A 196 10.26 6.01 -0.02
C ILE A 196 10.11 5.02 -1.17
N ILE A 197 8.99 4.28 -1.14
CA ILE A 197 8.38 3.61 -2.28
C ILE A 197 7.06 4.33 -2.54
N VAL A 198 6.68 4.54 -3.80
CA VAL A 198 5.38 5.12 -4.17
C VAL A 198 4.52 4.03 -4.79
N GLU A 199 3.39 3.75 -4.20
CA GLU A 199 2.43 2.79 -4.74
C GLU A 199 1.61 3.40 -5.88
N GLY A 200 1.12 2.55 -6.75
CA GLY A 200 0.37 2.97 -7.93
C GLY A 200 -0.70 1.97 -8.36
N PRO A 201 -1.48 2.35 -9.39
CA PRO A 201 -2.76 1.71 -9.70
C PRO A 201 -2.62 0.26 -10.12
N GLY A 202 -3.60 -0.55 -9.67
CA GLY A 202 -3.76 -1.94 -10.05
C GLY A 202 -4.56 -2.14 -11.34
N HIS A 203 -5.65 -1.39 -11.55
CA HIS A 203 -6.51 -1.52 -12.75
C HIS A 203 -6.19 -0.42 -13.76
N LEU A 204 -5.50 -0.77 -14.84
CA LEU A 204 -5.18 0.14 -15.95
C LEU A 204 -5.32 -0.57 -17.30
N PRO A 205 -6.01 0.01 -18.27
CA PRO A 205 -5.92 -0.50 -19.64
C PRO A 205 -4.50 -0.33 -20.17
N LEU A 206 -4.05 -1.25 -21.03
CA LEU A 206 -2.67 -1.30 -21.56
C LEU A 206 -2.15 0.06 -22.06
N ASN A 207 -3.00 0.79 -22.78
CA ASN A 207 -2.65 2.09 -23.35
C ASN A 207 -2.49 3.21 -22.31
N ALA A 208 -2.97 3.01 -21.06
CA ALA A 208 -2.82 3.98 -19.98
C ALA A 208 -1.58 3.75 -19.11
N ILE A 209 -0.95 2.58 -19.16
CA ILE A 209 0.19 2.22 -18.30
C ILE A 209 1.35 3.20 -18.50
N GLN A 210 1.75 3.45 -19.75
CA GLN A 210 2.84 4.38 -20.05
C GLN A 210 2.58 5.79 -19.50
N LYS A 211 1.34 6.27 -19.64
CA LYS A 211 0.94 7.58 -19.12
C LYS A 211 1.09 7.64 -17.59
N ASN A 212 0.64 6.58 -16.89
CA ASN A 212 0.70 6.54 -15.42
C ASN A 212 2.14 6.46 -14.91
N VAL A 213 2.99 5.63 -15.51
CA VAL A 213 4.42 5.56 -15.16
C VAL A 213 5.10 6.92 -15.36
N ARG A 214 4.88 7.59 -16.49
CA ARG A 214 5.43 8.93 -16.76
C ARG A 214 4.94 9.98 -15.78
N LEU A 215 3.66 9.93 -15.39
CA LEU A 215 3.09 10.85 -14.40
C LEU A 215 3.72 10.65 -13.02
N GLN A 216 3.91 9.39 -12.61
CA GLN A 216 4.59 9.08 -11.36
C GLN A 216 6.03 9.59 -11.37
N GLN A 217 6.80 9.27 -12.40
CA GLN A 217 8.18 9.75 -12.55
C GLN A 217 8.27 11.29 -12.45
N LYS A 218 7.32 11.98 -13.11
CA LYS A 218 7.25 13.44 -13.09
C LYS A 218 6.88 14.00 -11.71
N HIS A 219 5.84 13.47 -11.07
CA HIS A 219 5.32 14.02 -9.81
C HIS A 219 6.15 13.60 -8.61
N CYS A 220 6.66 12.36 -8.63
CA CYS A 220 7.40 11.76 -7.52
C CYS A 220 8.93 11.76 -7.74
N SER A 221 9.43 12.58 -8.70
CA SER A 221 10.87 12.80 -8.92
C SER A 221 11.68 11.52 -9.17
N GLY A 222 11.05 10.51 -9.80
CA GLY A 222 11.69 9.22 -10.10
C GLY A 222 11.79 8.25 -8.91
N ALA A 223 11.05 8.49 -7.83
CA ALA A 223 10.98 7.53 -6.71
C ALA A 223 10.57 6.13 -7.20
N PRO A 224 11.03 5.05 -6.55
CA PRO A 224 10.63 3.70 -6.89
C PRO A 224 9.11 3.57 -6.98
N PHE A 225 8.61 3.08 -8.12
CA PHE A 225 7.19 2.92 -8.38
C PHE A 225 6.78 1.47 -8.18
N TYR A 226 5.85 1.25 -7.26
CA TYR A 226 5.32 -0.05 -6.87
C TYR A 226 3.89 -0.18 -7.38
N VAL A 227 3.63 -1.12 -8.29
CA VAL A 227 2.34 -1.29 -8.93
C VAL A 227 1.78 -2.70 -8.76
N LEU A 228 0.47 -2.81 -8.69
CA LEU A 228 -0.27 -4.06 -8.60
C LEU A 228 -0.54 -4.60 -10.01
N GLY A 229 0.37 -5.28 -10.60
CA GLY A 229 0.30 -5.77 -11.95
C GLY A 229 0.86 -4.80 -12.97
N PRO A 230 0.11 -3.91 -13.64
CA PRO A 230 -1.33 -3.66 -13.54
C PRO A 230 -2.25 -4.71 -14.17
N LEU A 231 -3.45 -4.84 -13.61
CA LEU A 231 -4.52 -5.65 -14.18
C LEU A 231 -5.12 -4.93 -15.39
N VAL A 232 -4.96 -5.51 -16.58
CA VAL A 232 -5.26 -4.84 -17.86
C VAL A 232 -6.67 -5.06 -18.37
N THR A 233 -7.47 -5.83 -17.64
CA THR A 233 -8.87 -6.14 -17.97
C THR A 233 -9.69 -6.38 -16.70
N ASP A 234 -10.99 -6.08 -16.75
CA ASP A 234 -11.94 -6.32 -15.65
C ASP A 234 -12.71 -7.64 -15.79
N VAL A 235 -12.52 -8.36 -16.91
CA VAL A 235 -13.32 -9.58 -17.21
C VAL A 235 -12.57 -10.89 -16.95
N ALA A 236 -11.37 -10.83 -16.39
CA ALA A 236 -10.53 -11.99 -16.14
C ALA A 236 -10.52 -12.42 -14.66
N SER A 237 -11.67 -12.38 -13.99
CA SER A 237 -11.78 -12.82 -12.59
C SER A 237 -11.25 -14.24 -12.39
N GLY A 238 -10.36 -14.43 -11.40
CA GLY A 238 -9.66 -15.69 -11.17
C GLY A 238 -8.40 -15.88 -12.03
N TYR A 239 -8.13 -14.98 -13.00
CA TYR A 239 -6.95 -14.97 -13.85
C TYR A 239 -6.11 -13.69 -13.65
N ASP A 240 -6.19 -13.09 -12.47
CA ASP A 240 -5.49 -11.85 -12.14
C ASP A 240 -3.98 -11.98 -12.30
N HIS A 241 -3.42 -13.16 -12.01
CA HIS A 241 -2.01 -13.47 -12.24
C HIS A 241 -1.59 -13.36 -13.71
N ILE A 242 -2.48 -13.69 -14.67
CA ILE A 242 -2.21 -13.54 -16.11
C ILE A 242 -2.36 -12.08 -16.53
N ALA A 243 -3.47 -11.43 -16.15
CA ALA A 243 -3.73 -10.03 -16.47
C ALA A 243 -2.67 -9.12 -15.84
N GLY A 244 -2.27 -9.39 -14.59
CA GLY A 244 -1.21 -8.69 -13.87
C GLY A 244 0.17 -8.89 -14.49
N ALA A 245 0.51 -10.12 -14.95
CA ALA A 245 1.77 -10.38 -15.63
C ALA A 245 1.91 -9.58 -16.93
N ILE A 246 0.83 -9.46 -17.72
CA ILE A 246 0.81 -8.66 -18.97
C ILE A 246 1.07 -7.17 -18.65
N GLY A 247 0.33 -6.61 -17.72
CA GLY A 247 0.50 -5.21 -17.32
C GLY A 247 1.81 -4.94 -16.62
N GLY A 248 2.25 -5.89 -15.77
CA GLY A 248 3.51 -5.82 -15.05
C GLY A 248 4.73 -5.81 -15.97
N ALA A 249 4.75 -6.67 -17.00
CA ALA A 249 5.80 -6.69 -18.01
C ALA A 249 5.91 -5.32 -18.71
N LEU A 250 4.79 -4.73 -19.11
CA LEU A 250 4.79 -3.41 -19.72
C LEU A 250 5.21 -2.32 -18.74
N ALA A 251 4.68 -2.31 -17.52
CA ALA A 251 5.04 -1.32 -16.50
C ALA A 251 6.54 -1.39 -16.15
N ALA A 252 7.09 -2.59 -16.05
CA ALA A 252 8.50 -2.84 -15.80
C ALA A 252 9.40 -2.26 -16.90
N THR A 253 9.06 -2.48 -18.18
CA THR A 253 9.81 -1.91 -19.31
C THR A 253 9.76 -0.39 -19.37
N LEU A 254 8.75 0.22 -18.76
CA LEU A 254 8.55 1.66 -18.70
C LEU A 254 9.14 2.33 -17.46
N GLY A 255 9.66 1.55 -16.50
CA GLY A 255 10.36 2.05 -15.32
C GLY A 255 9.69 1.82 -13.98
N ALA A 256 8.65 0.96 -13.89
CA ALA A 256 8.20 0.46 -12.59
C ALA A 256 9.34 -0.32 -11.93
N ALA A 257 9.57 -0.04 -10.65
CA ALA A 257 10.69 -0.62 -9.91
C ALA A 257 10.29 -1.86 -9.11
N PHE A 258 9.01 -1.92 -8.71
CA PHE A 258 8.48 -2.93 -7.81
C PHE A 258 7.11 -3.39 -8.27
N LEU A 259 6.89 -4.70 -8.28
CA LEU A 259 5.61 -5.31 -8.67
C LEU A 259 5.02 -6.06 -7.49
N CYS A 260 3.74 -5.82 -7.23
CA CYS A 260 2.96 -6.61 -6.30
C CYS A 260 2.44 -7.85 -7.01
N TYR A 261 2.49 -8.98 -6.34
CA TYR A 261 1.80 -10.18 -6.77
C TYR A 261 0.38 -10.19 -6.21
N VAL A 262 -0.55 -10.59 -7.05
CA VAL A 262 -1.97 -10.73 -6.71
C VAL A 262 -2.33 -12.19 -6.55
#